data_f2340140325bda035b4e01e44eb8a0a4
#
_entry.id   f2340140325bda035b4e01e44eb8a0a4
#
_cell.length_a   1.000
_cell.length_b   1.000
_cell.length_c   1.000
_cell.angle_alpha   90.00
_cell.angle_beta   90.00
_cell.angle_gamma   90.00
#
_symmetry.space_group_name_H-M   'P 1'
#
loop_
_entity.id
_entity.type
_entity.pdbx_description
1 polymer ?
#
loop_
_entity_poly.entity_id
_entity_poly.type
_entity_poly.pdbx_seq_one_letter_code
_entity_poly.pdbx_strand_id
1 'polypeptide(L)'
;SGHTGSIKDLRGEMKKNPVGIGVSQPRFMWKISSESPDLMQTSYQIQVAASPDNLKNGKELLWDSGEVKSDESILIPYGGNPLQSRKQYYWRIKANTNQGSTDWSPINTWSMTLLNPSDWKATWIGENNLSNPGETKEGKTRLAARYLRKEFVADKPVQRAVLYISGLGFSESYINGKPVSEDIFAPGPSWYPNRVYYNVYDVTNLLSKDKNTIGVALGNGRYFAMRDRQETLPSLLAQLEIEYTDGSQTVIVSDTSWKVTSKGPIIANNEF
;
A
#
# COMPACT_ATOMS: atom_id res chain seq x y z
N SER A 1 7.75 -29.23 29.12
CA SER A 1 8.73 -28.41 28.37
C SER A 1 8.17 -27.01 28.20
N GLY A 2 8.60 -26.12 29.09
CA GLY A 2 8.16 -24.75 29.08
C GLY A 2 8.71 -24.01 27.85
N HIS A 3 7.83 -23.33 27.14
CA HIS A 3 8.24 -22.38 26.09
C HIS A 3 9.07 -21.26 26.72
N THR A 4 10.28 -21.06 26.23
CA THR A 4 11.24 -20.12 26.81
C THR A 4 11.13 -18.69 26.26
N GLY A 5 10.09 -18.41 25.52
CA GLY A 5 9.80 -17.09 24.99
C GLY A 5 8.84 -17.15 23.83
N SER A 6 8.25 -16.05 23.47
CA SER A 6 7.37 -15.90 22.30
C SER A 6 7.86 -14.79 21.40
N ILE A 7 7.69 -14.98 20.10
CA ILE A 7 7.99 -13.94 19.12
C ILE A 7 6.85 -12.93 19.09
N LYS A 8 7.18 -11.66 19.13
CA LYS A 8 6.23 -10.55 19.00
C LYS A 8 6.82 -9.39 18.24
N ASP A 9 5.98 -8.38 18.03
CA ASP A 9 6.32 -7.14 17.33
C ASP A 9 6.99 -7.39 15.98
N LEU A 10 6.37 -8.27 15.17
CA LEU A 10 6.86 -8.60 13.85
C LEU A 10 6.61 -7.46 12.87
N ARG A 11 7.64 -7.03 12.17
CA ARG A 11 7.57 -5.92 11.23
C ARG A 11 8.36 -6.23 9.95
N GLY A 12 7.81 -5.77 8.81
CA GLY A 12 8.52 -5.66 7.55
C GLY A 12 8.74 -4.18 7.22
N GLU A 13 9.95 -3.80 6.81
CA GLU A 13 10.29 -2.41 6.55
C GLU A 13 9.84 -1.48 7.69
N MET A 14 10.03 -1.92 8.95
CA MET A 14 9.68 -1.19 10.18
C MET A 14 8.17 -1.01 10.43
N LYS A 15 7.31 -1.64 9.65
CA LYS A 15 5.84 -1.54 9.77
C LYS A 15 5.21 -2.91 10.01
N LYS A 16 4.06 -2.92 10.67
CA LYS A 16 3.23 -4.13 10.82
C LYS A 16 2.41 -4.36 9.56
N ASN A 17 2.55 -5.55 8.97
CA ASN A 17 1.82 -5.97 7.77
C ASN A 17 1.75 -4.88 6.69
N PRO A 18 2.89 -4.35 6.23
CA PRO A 18 2.91 -3.21 5.33
C PRO A 18 2.30 -3.53 3.96
N VAL A 19 1.66 -2.55 3.37
CA VAL A 19 1.09 -2.62 2.02
C VAL A 19 1.93 -1.74 1.09
N GLY A 20 2.34 -2.31 -0.05
CA GLY A 20 3.01 -1.54 -1.09
C GLY A 20 4.51 -1.34 -0.88
N ILE A 21 5.22 -2.38 -0.49
CA ILE A 21 6.67 -2.32 -0.38
C ILE A 21 7.32 -2.23 -1.76
N GLY A 22 8.26 -1.29 -1.93
CA GLY A 22 8.94 -1.02 -3.20
C GLY A 22 10.38 -1.52 -3.28
N VAL A 23 10.93 -2.06 -2.20
CA VAL A 23 12.30 -2.57 -2.21
C VAL A 23 12.33 -4.05 -2.56
N SER A 24 13.35 -4.48 -3.32
CA SER A 24 13.49 -5.88 -3.78
C SER A 24 13.82 -6.84 -2.64
N GLN A 25 14.41 -6.36 -1.57
CA GLN A 25 14.76 -7.12 -0.39
C GLN A 25 14.15 -6.49 0.85
N PRO A 26 12.85 -6.73 1.12
CA PRO A 26 12.23 -6.24 2.35
C PRO A 26 13.01 -6.73 3.58
N ARG A 27 13.05 -5.90 4.61
CA ARG A 27 13.80 -6.20 5.82
C ARG A 27 12.85 -6.51 6.96
N PHE A 28 13.14 -7.58 7.67
CA PHE A 28 12.31 -8.09 8.76
C PHE A 28 12.88 -7.71 10.10
N MET A 29 12.00 -7.56 11.07
CA MET A 29 12.37 -7.40 12.46
C MET A 29 11.32 -8.04 13.38
N TRP A 30 11.77 -8.45 14.56
CA TRP A 30 10.94 -9.06 15.59
C TRP A 30 11.55 -8.84 16.95
N LYS A 31 10.77 -9.15 17.99
CA LYS A 31 11.23 -9.17 19.38
C LYS A 31 10.88 -10.50 20.01
N ILE A 32 11.71 -10.96 20.93
CA ILE A 32 11.41 -12.11 21.75
C ILE A 32 10.95 -11.60 23.12
N SER A 33 9.75 -12.02 23.50
CA SER A 33 9.20 -11.72 24.82
C SER A 33 9.44 -12.88 25.75
N SER A 34 10.01 -12.60 26.92
CA SER A 34 10.19 -13.57 27.99
C SER A 34 10.16 -12.88 29.33
N GLU A 35 9.74 -13.62 30.38
CA GLU A 35 9.85 -13.17 31.76
C GLU A 35 11.30 -13.26 32.27
N SER A 36 12.16 -13.98 31.57
CA SER A 36 13.57 -14.12 31.94
C SER A 36 14.40 -12.96 31.40
N PRO A 37 15.06 -12.15 32.23
CA PRO A 37 15.86 -11.03 31.80
C PRO A 37 17.14 -11.42 31.03
N ASP A 38 17.59 -12.67 31.19
CA ASP A 38 18.83 -13.17 30.59
C ASP A 38 18.60 -13.95 29.29
N LEU A 39 17.39 -13.88 28.73
CA LEU A 39 17.07 -14.54 27.47
C LEU A 39 17.77 -13.86 26.32
N MET A 40 18.57 -14.62 25.57
CA MET A 40 19.29 -14.13 24.39
C MET A 40 19.05 -15.05 23.21
N GLN A 41 18.75 -14.46 22.05
CA GLN A 41 18.69 -15.19 20.80
C GLN A 41 20.08 -15.67 20.41
N THR A 42 20.18 -16.91 19.95
CA THR A 42 21.41 -17.51 19.44
C THR A 42 21.34 -17.82 17.95
N SER A 43 20.13 -18.04 17.43
CA SER A 43 19.89 -18.25 16.00
C SER A 43 18.44 -17.92 15.63
N TYR A 44 18.18 -17.81 14.36
CA TYR A 44 16.83 -17.65 13.83
C TYR A 44 16.64 -18.42 12.53
N GLN A 45 15.39 -18.62 12.14
CA GLN A 45 15.01 -19.15 10.83
C GLN A 45 13.76 -18.40 10.36
N ILE A 46 13.83 -17.89 9.13
CA ILE A 46 12.73 -17.17 8.47
C ILE A 46 12.24 -17.99 7.30
N GLN A 47 10.92 -18.07 7.14
CA GLN A 47 10.29 -18.67 5.96
C GLN A 47 9.32 -17.69 5.33
N VAL A 48 9.28 -17.68 3.99
CA VAL A 48 8.39 -16.83 3.18
C VAL A 48 7.71 -17.69 2.12
N ALA A 49 6.42 -17.47 1.94
CA ALA A 49 5.62 -18.13 0.90
C ALA A 49 4.58 -17.19 0.29
N ALA A 50 4.01 -17.58 -0.85
CA ALA A 50 2.97 -16.82 -1.54
C ALA A 50 1.57 -17.08 -0.99
N SER A 51 1.40 -18.05 -0.10
CA SER A 51 0.13 -18.32 0.59
C SER A 51 0.37 -18.78 2.02
N PRO A 52 -0.61 -18.56 2.91
CA PRO A 52 -0.52 -19.08 4.28
C PRO A 52 -0.41 -20.61 4.34
N ASP A 53 -1.11 -21.31 3.46
CA ASP A 53 -1.11 -22.77 3.44
C ASP A 53 0.25 -23.31 3.04
N ASN A 54 0.87 -22.77 2.01
CA ASN A 54 2.22 -23.15 1.61
C ASN A 54 3.22 -22.90 2.74
N LEU A 55 3.06 -21.80 3.44
CA LEU A 55 3.93 -21.47 4.57
C LEU A 55 3.77 -22.48 5.71
N LYS A 56 2.53 -22.79 6.10
CA LYS A 56 2.23 -23.77 7.16
C LYS A 56 2.74 -25.17 6.82
N ASN A 57 2.63 -25.56 5.56
CA ASN A 57 3.00 -26.89 5.08
C ASN A 57 4.48 -27.00 4.69
N GLY A 58 5.20 -25.89 4.68
CA GLY A 58 6.60 -25.84 4.24
C GLY A 58 6.79 -26.20 2.78
N LYS A 59 5.77 -25.96 1.93
CA LYS A 59 5.78 -26.27 0.50
C LYS A 59 5.90 -25.01 -0.33
N GLU A 60 6.60 -25.13 -1.46
CA GLU A 60 6.75 -24.03 -2.43
C GLU A 60 7.20 -22.72 -1.76
N LEU A 61 8.13 -22.84 -0.81
CA LEU A 61 8.66 -21.69 -0.11
C LEU A 61 9.47 -20.82 -1.08
N LEU A 62 9.24 -19.52 -1.02
CA LEU A 62 10.05 -18.55 -1.76
C LEU A 62 11.39 -18.31 -1.06
N TRP A 63 11.40 -18.48 0.23
CA TRP A 63 12.59 -18.37 1.04
C TRP A 63 12.48 -19.24 2.29
N ASP A 64 13.53 -19.96 2.56
CA ASP A 64 13.83 -20.55 3.85
C ASP A 64 15.27 -20.20 4.16
N SER A 65 15.48 -19.36 5.15
CA SER A 65 16.84 -18.94 5.53
C SER A 65 17.69 -20.09 6.09
N GLY A 66 17.03 -21.21 6.46
CA GLY A 66 17.66 -22.18 7.33
C GLY A 66 17.98 -21.56 8.68
N GLU A 67 18.65 -22.32 9.53
CA GLU A 67 19.13 -21.80 10.81
C GLU A 67 20.31 -20.85 10.57
N VAL A 68 20.13 -19.60 10.94
CA VAL A 68 21.16 -18.55 10.89
C VAL A 68 21.64 -18.27 12.30
N LYS A 69 22.90 -18.58 12.57
CA LYS A 69 23.51 -18.32 13.88
C LYS A 69 23.80 -16.84 14.04
N SER A 70 22.91 -16.14 14.70
CA SER A 70 22.99 -14.69 14.93
C SER A 70 22.06 -14.28 16.05
N ASP A 71 22.46 -13.29 16.79
CA ASP A 71 21.62 -12.60 17.78
C ASP A 71 20.86 -11.39 17.17
N GLU A 72 21.06 -11.12 15.90
CA GLU A 72 20.38 -10.04 15.20
C GLU A 72 18.90 -10.34 14.98
N SER A 73 18.06 -9.35 15.21
CA SER A 73 16.61 -9.42 15.02
C SER A 73 16.04 -8.15 14.40
N ILE A 74 16.89 -7.29 13.89
CA ILE A 74 16.54 -5.99 13.35
C ILE A 74 17.07 -5.87 11.94
N LEU A 75 16.18 -5.50 11.00
CA LEU A 75 16.50 -5.24 9.60
C LEU A 75 17.22 -6.40 8.90
N ILE A 76 16.71 -7.60 9.11
CA ILE A 76 17.19 -8.80 8.42
C ILE A 76 16.64 -8.82 7.00
N PRO A 77 17.49 -8.76 5.96
CA PRO A 77 17.02 -8.67 4.59
C PRO A 77 16.46 -9.99 4.06
N TYR A 78 15.41 -9.88 3.25
CA TYR A 78 14.89 -11.01 2.48
C TYR A 78 15.96 -11.54 1.52
N GLY A 79 16.18 -12.85 1.52
CA GLY A 79 17.20 -13.51 0.70
C GLY A 79 16.65 -14.59 -0.24
N GLY A 80 15.36 -14.61 -0.50
CA GLY A 80 14.73 -15.63 -1.33
C GLY A 80 14.60 -15.31 -2.81
N ASN A 81 13.70 -16.00 -3.47
CA ASN A 81 13.39 -15.80 -4.88
C ASN A 81 12.86 -14.39 -5.14
N PRO A 82 13.03 -13.84 -6.37
CA PRO A 82 12.54 -12.52 -6.70
C PRO A 82 11.06 -12.34 -6.40
N LEU A 83 10.74 -11.20 -5.83
CA LEU A 83 9.37 -10.79 -5.50
C LEU A 83 8.75 -10.07 -6.69
N GLN A 84 7.44 -10.19 -6.85
CA GLN A 84 6.70 -9.69 -8.00
C GLN A 84 5.82 -8.51 -7.64
N SER A 85 5.61 -7.61 -8.61
CA SER A 85 4.68 -6.49 -8.50
C SER A 85 3.33 -6.93 -7.98
N ARG A 86 2.72 -6.12 -7.14
CA ARG A 86 1.37 -6.22 -6.57
C ARG A 86 1.07 -7.45 -5.73
N LYS A 87 1.97 -8.41 -5.65
CA LYS A 87 1.70 -9.65 -4.93
C LYS A 87 1.78 -9.49 -3.43
N GLN A 88 0.97 -10.28 -2.73
CA GLN A 88 0.98 -10.43 -1.30
C GLN A 88 1.79 -11.64 -0.91
N TYR A 89 2.61 -11.50 0.14
CA TYR A 89 3.47 -12.55 0.67
C TYR A 89 3.23 -12.73 2.15
N TYR A 90 3.64 -13.91 2.65
CA TYR A 90 3.44 -14.33 4.03
C TYR A 90 4.76 -14.80 4.60
N TRP A 91 5.01 -14.51 5.86
CA TRP A 91 6.24 -14.89 6.51
C TRP A 91 6.03 -15.28 7.96
N ARG A 92 6.94 -16.11 8.45
CA ARG A 92 7.05 -16.49 9.84
C ARG A 92 8.50 -16.66 10.23
N ILE A 93 8.76 -16.61 11.52
CA ILE A 93 10.08 -16.74 12.10
C ILE A 93 10.00 -17.61 13.36
N LYS A 94 11.06 -18.36 13.61
CA LYS A 94 11.33 -18.93 14.92
C LYS A 94 12.77 -18.63 15.32
N ALA A 95 13.06 -18.66 16.61
CA ALA A 95 14.37 -18.39 17.14
C ALA A 95 14.80 -19.47 18.14
N ASN A 96 16.08 -19.73 18.18
CA ASN A 96 16.71 -20.43 19.29
C ASN A 96 17.29 -19.40 20.26
N THR A 97 17.23 -19.74 21.53
CA THR A 97 17.75 -18.89 22.60
C THR A 97 18.70 -19.70 23.48
N ASN A 98 19.39 -19.02 24.38
CA ASN A 98 20.21 -19.67 25.39
C ASN A 98 19.41 -20.53 26.40
N GLN A 99 18.08 -20.46 26.35
CA GLN A 99 17.17 -21.20 27.22
C GLN A 99 16.20 -22.13 26.46
N GLY A 100 16.41 -22.33 25.18
CA GLY A 100 15.59 -23.20 24.33
C GLY A 100 15.04 -22.48 23.10
N SER A 101 14.20 -23.18 22.33
CA SER A 101 13.63 -22.68 21.09
C SER A 101 12.26 -22.03 21.31
N THR A 102 11.93 -21.04 20.49
CA THR A 102 10.56 -20.55 20.39
C THR A 102 9.75 -21.43 19.43
N ASP A 103 8.44 -21.34 19.46
CA ASP A 103 7.59 -21.79 18.37
C ASP A 103 7.73 -20.87 17.15
N TRP A 104 7.18 -21.31 16.01
CA TRP A 104 6.96 -20.40 14.92
C TRP A 104 6.09 -19.23 15.37
N SER A 105 6.47 -18.04 14.93
CA SER A 105 5.65 -16.84 15.12
C SER A 105 4.29 -16.99 14.44
N PRO A 106 3.31 -16.15 14.79
CA PRO A 106 2.15 -15.95 13.95
C PRO A 106 2.58 -15.59 12.52
N ILE A 107 1.74 -15.96 11.55
CA ILE A 107 1.97 -15.61 10.16
C ILE A 107 1.68 -14.12 9.98
N ASN A 108 2.65 -13.39 9.44
CA ASN A 108 2.50 -12.01 9.06
C ASN A 108 2.56 -11.87 7.55
N THR A 109 2.14 -10.73 7.04
CA THR A 109 2.01 -10.48 5.62
C THR A 109 2.60 -9.14 5.21
N TRP A 110 2.96 -9.03 3.96
CA TRP A 110 3.19 -7.75 3.31
C TRP A 110 2.75 -7.86 1.84
N SER A 111 2.60 -6.73 1.18
CA SER A 111 2.41 -6.71 -0.26
C SER A 111 3.43 -5.80 -0.93
N MET A 112 3.76 -6.16 -2.18
CA MET A 112 4.63 -5.36 -3.02
C MET A 112 3.82 -4.29 -3.73
N THR A 113 4.47 -3.17 -4.02
CA THR A 113 3.91 -2.16 -4.90
C THR A 113 4.03 -2.57 -6.37
N LEU A 114 3.63 -1.69 -7.27
CA LEU A 114 3.93 -1.81 -8.70
C LEU A 114 5.41 -1.50 -8.89
N LEU A 115 6.18 -2.47 -9.38
CA LEU A 115 7.63 -2.39 -9.45
C LEU A 115 8.14 -1.91 -10.82
N ASN A 116 7.29 -1.96 -11.84
CA ASN A 116 7.68 -1.63 -13.20
C ASN A 116 6.77 -0.54 -13.77
N PRO A 117 7.32 0.39 -14.57
CA PRO A 117 6.49 1.39 -15.26
C PRO A 117 5.38 0.79 -16.12
N SER A 118 5.63 -0.39 -16.72
CA SER A 118 4.63 -1.11 -17.53
C SER A 118 3.44 -1.65 -16.73
N ASP A 119 3.53 -1.72 -15.42
CA ASP A 119 2.41 -2.12 -14.56
C ASP A 119 1.33 -1.04 -14.48
N TRP A 120 1.69 0.20 -14.76
CA TRP A 120 0.79 1.34 -14.75
C TRP A 120 0.01 1.44 -16.04
N LYS A 121 -1.32 1.43 -15.93
CA LYS A 121 -2.27 1.68 -17.03
C LYS A 121 -2.91 3.06 -16.91
N ALA A 122 -2.79 3.67 -15.74
CA ALA A 122 -3.31 5.00 -15.45
C ALA A 122 -2.58 6.09 -16.24
N THR A 123 -3.26 7.19 -16.47
CA THR A 123 -2.69 8.39 -17.05
C THR A 123 -2.81 9.54 -16.07
N TRP A 124 -1.87 10.47 -16.16
CA TRP A 124 -1.93 11.70 -15.38
C TRP A 124 -3.13 12.54 -15.83
N ILE A 125 -3.95 12.94 -14.88
CA ILE A 125 -5.10 13.83 -15.11
C ILE A 125 -5.04 15.03 -14.17
N GLY A 126 -5.59 16.14 -14.62
CA GLY A 126 -5.65 17.39 -13.88
C GLY A 126 -6.58 18.37 -14.56
N GLU A 127 -6.52 19.64 -14.17
CA GLU A 127 -7.40 20.68 -14.72
C GLU A 127 -7.35 20.78 -16.24
N ASN A 128 -6.19 20.53 -16.85
CA ASN A 128 -6.03 20.65 -18.31
C ASN A 128 -6.70 19.51 -19.07
N ASN A 129 -6.94 18.37 -18.43
CA ASN A 129 -7.46 17.17 -19.05
C ASN A 129 -8.96 16.97 -18.80
N LEU A 130 -9.50 17.68 -17.80
CA LEU A 130 -10.88 17.50 -17.34
C LEU A 130 -11.64 18.82 -17.52
N SER A 131 -12.83 18.70 -18.07
CA SER A 131 -13.73 19.84 -18.19
C SER A 131 -14.49 20.07 -16.89
N ASN A 132 -14.54 21.32 -16.44
CA ASN A 132 -15.41 21.77 -15.39
C ASN A 132 -16.32 22.88 -15.94
N PRO A 133 -17.57 22.53 -16.28
CA PRO A 133 -18.50 23.53 -16.80
C PRO A 133 -18.73 24.63 -15.77
N GLY A 134 -18.46 25.87 -16.13
CA GLY A 134 -18.68 27.05 -15.27
C GLY A 134 -17.44 27.66 -14.65
N GLU A 135 -16.24 27.10 -14.85
CA GLU A 135 -15.00 27.76 -14.44
C GLU A 135 -14.42 28.63 -15.56
N THR A 136 -14.17 29.88 -15.22
CA THR A 136 -13.43 30.80 -16.10
C THR A 136 -11.92 30.59 -15.93
N LYS A 137 -11.14 30.90 -16.97
CA LYS A 137 -9.68 30.82 -16.92
C LYS A 137 -9.07 31.64 -15.76
N GLU A 138 -9.74 32.68 -15.33
CA GLU A 138 -9.31 33.55 -14.21
C GLU A 138 -9.54 32.91 -12.85
N GLY A 139 -10.55 32.06 -12.71
CA GLY A 139 -10.78 31.28 -11.49
C GLY A 139 -9.74 30.18 -11.25
N LYS A 140 -9.03 29.76 -12.29
CA LYS A 140 -8.01 28.72 -12.22
C LYS A 140 -6.75 29.13 -11.49
N THR A 141 -6.47 30.39 -11.38
CA THR A 141 -5.28 30.91 -10.68
C THR A 141 -5.49 31.01 -9.18
N ARG A 142 -6.70 30.86 -8.71
CA ARG A 142 -7.06 30.85 -7.28
C ARG A 142 -7.47 29.45 -6.86
N LEU A 143 -6.60 28.65 -6.72
CA LEU A 143 -6.20 27.69 -5.73
C LEU A 143 -7.35 27.08 -4.89
N ALA A 144 -8.55 26.89 -5.45
CA ALA A 144 -9.57 26.07 -4.81
C ALA A 144 -9.17 24.59 -4.89
N ALA A 145 -9.37 23.85 -3.82
CA ALA A 145 -9.23 22.42 -3.84
C ALA A 145 -10.11 21.80 -4.94
N ARG A 146 -9.55 20.91 -5.74
CA ARG A 146 -10.29 20.20 -6.78
C ARG A 146 -10.64 18.81 -6.30
N TYR A 147 -11.86 18.41 -6.54
CA TYR A 147 -12.32 17.07 -6.28
C TYR A 147 -12.50 16.32 -7.60
N LEU A 148 -11.69 15.28 -7.79
CA LEU A 148 -11.75 14.41 -8.95
C LEU A 148 -12.46 13.13 -8.57
N ARG A 149 -13.42 12.68 -9.38
CA ARG A 149 -14.19 11.49 -9.04
C ARG A 149 -14.44 10.60 -10.24
N LYS A 150 -14.56 9.31 -9.96
CA LYS A 150 -14.94 8.25 -10.90
C LYS A 150 -15.91 7.28 -10.25
N GLU A 151 -17.02 7.03 -10.92
CA GLU A 151 -17.92 5.93 -10.55
C GLU A 151 -17.46 4.64 -11.22
N PHE A 152 -17.58 3.54 -10.50
CA PHE A 152 -17.21 2.23 -11.03
C PHE A 152 -18.09 1.14 -10.41
N VAL A 153 -18.05 -0.05 -11.02
CA VAL A 153 -18.85 -1.20 -10.60
C VAL A 153 -17.91 -2.33 -10.15
N ALA A 154 -18.23 -2.90 -9.00
CA ALA A 154 -17.66 -4.16 -8.50
C ALA A 154 -18.80 -5.14 -8.28
N ASP A 155 -19.12 -5.93 -9.30
CA ASP A 155 -20.33 -6.76 -9.36
C ASP A 155 -20.15 -8.18 -8.85
N LYS A 156 -18.97 -8.52 -8.40
CA LYS A 156 -18.60 -9.84 -7.87
C LYS A 156 -18.04 -9.71 -6.46
N PRO A 157 -18.03 -10.80 -5.68
CA PRO A 157 -17.36 -10.81 -4.38
C PRO A 157 -15.88 -10.46 -4.50
N VAL A 158 -15.45 -9.45 -3.76
CA VAL A 158 -14.09 -8.93 -3.80
C VAL A 158 -13.20 -9.74 -2.85
N GLN A 159 -12.10 -10.26 -3.39
CA GLN A 159 -11.05 -10.90 -2.61
C GLN A 159 -10.10 -9.85 -2.02
N ARG A 160 -9.67 -8.92 -2.85
CA ARG A 160 -8.72 -7.88 -2.47
C ARG A 160 -8.80 -6.70 -3.43
N ALA A 161 -8.72 -5.49 -2.88
CA ALA A 161 -8.64 -4.28 -3.66
C ALA A 161 -7.52 -3.38 -3.15
N VAL A 162 -6.66 -2.92 -4.04
CA VAL A 162 -5.49 -2.09 -3.73
C VAL A 162 -5.49 -0.84 -4.59
N LEU A 163 -5.33 0.30 -3.96
CA LEU A 163 -5.22 1.59 -4.60
C LEU A 163 -3.76 2.05 -4.62
N TYR A 164 -3.25 2.28 -5.82
CA TYR A 164 -1.94 2.91 -6.08
C TYR A 164 -2.21 4.34 -6.54
N ILE A 165 -1.73 5.33 -5.80
CA ILE A 165 -2.13 6.71 -6.05
C ILE A 165 -0.99 7.69 -5.80
N SER A 166 -0.83 8.62 -6.73
CA SER A 166 0.05 9.78 -6.59
C SER A 166 -0.72 11.05 -6.92
N GLY A 167 -0.60 12.03 -6.04
CA GLY A 167 -1.09 13.38 -6.31
C GLY A 167 0.08 14.34 -6.28
N LEU A 168 0.26 15.10 -7.34
CA LEU A 168 1.16 16.25 -7.32
C LEU A 168 0.41 17.41 -6.67
N GLY A 169 0.92 17.84 -5.53
CA GLY A 169 0.26 18.74 -4.62
C GLY A 169 -0.24 17.97 -3.40
N PHE A 170 -1.21 18.52 -2.74
CA PHE A 170 -1.82 17.94 -1.57
C PHE A 170 -3.00 17.06 -1.98
N SER A 171 -3.03 15.80 -1.55
CA SER A 171 -4.12 14.91 -1.94
C SER A 171 -4.69 14.12 -0.78
N GLU A 172 -5.98 13.92 -0.81
CA GLU A 172 -6.74 13.06 0.09
C GLU A 172 -7.70 12.22 -0.73
N SER A 173 -7.70 10.90 -0.47
CA SER A 173 -8.47 9.93 -1.26
C SER A 173 -9.62 9.37 -0.47
N TYR A 174 -10.73 9.12 -1.17
CA TYR A 174 -11.97 8.61 -0.59
C TYR A 174 -12.53 7.48 -1.45
N ILE A 175 -13.03 6.44 -0.80
CA ILE A 175 -13.85 5.39 -1.43
C ILE A 175 -15.22 5.44 -0.76
N ASN A 176 -16.26 5.64 -1.58
CA ASN A 176 -17.64 5.75 -1.08
C ASN A 176 -17.79 6.76 0.05
N GLY A 177 -17.07 7.88 -0.07
CA GLY A 177 -17.06 8.96 0.91
C GLY A 177 -16.27 8.72 2.18
N LYS A 178 -15.61 7.59 2.31
CA LYS A 178 -14.77 7.27 3.46
C LYS A 178 -13.31 7.51 3.13
N PRO A 179 -12.55 8.17 4.02
CA PRO A 179 -11.11 8.36 3.81
C PRO A 179 -10.40 7.02 3.64
N VAL A 180 -9.49 6.96 2.67
CA VAL A 180 -8.70 5.76 2.41
C VAL A 180 -7.63 5.54 3.48
N SER A 181 -7.12 6.60 4.05
CA SER A 181 -6.12 6.57 5.11
C SER A 181 -6.38 7.64 6.14
N GLU A 182 -6.08 7.33 7.40
CA GLU A 182 -6.04 8.31 8.49
C GLU A 182 -4.80 9.19 8.41
N ASP A 183 -3.74 8.71 7.76
CA ASP A 183 -2.51 9.47 7.53
C ASP A 183 -2.65 10.36 6.31
N ILE A 184 -3.13 11.54 6.54
CA ILE A 184 -3.17 12.62 5.56
C ILE A 184 -1.71 13.05 5.35
N PHE A 185 -1.12 12.89 4.15
CA PHE A 185 0.18 13.50 3.77
C PHE A 185 1.46 12.67 3.83
N ALA A 186 1.44 11.40 3.65
CA ALA A 186 2.69 10.65 3.59
C ALA A 186 2.87 9.91 2.26
N PRO A 187 3.22 10.60 1.16
CA PRO A 187 3.63 9.88 -0.04
C PRO A 187 4.93 9.16 0.23
N GLY A 188 4.94 7.83 -0.02
CA GLY A 188 6.16 7.04 0.02
C GLY A 188 6.99 7.20 -1.26
N PRO A 189 8.28 6.83 -1.23
CA PRO A 189 9.10 6.87 -2.44
C PRO A 189 8.59 5.89 -3.49
N SER A 190 8.54 6.32 -4.73
CA SER A 190 8.11 5.54 -5.88
C SER A 190 9.24 5.45 -6.90
N TRP A 191 9.27 4.32 -7.61
CA TRP A 191 10.18 4.08 -8.73
C TRP A 191 9.60 4.47 -10.08
N TYR A 192 8.47 5.16 -10.08
CA TYR A 192 7.90 5.67 -11.32
C TYR A 192 8.85 6.70 -11.97
N PRO A 193 8.92 6.78 -13.32
CA PRO A 193 9.83 7.70 -14.00
C PRO A 193 9.69 9.13 -13.44
N ASN A 194 10.81 9.81 -13.25
CA ASN A 194 10.91 11.17 -12.69
C ASN A 194 10.76 11.28 -11.17
N ARG A 195 10.97 10.22 -10.42
CA ARG A 195 10.95 10.24 -8.94
C ARG A 195 9.65 10.78 -8.35
N VAL A 196 8.53 10.35 -8.91
CA VAL A 196 7.22 10.68 -8.37
C VAL A 196 6.95 9.77 -7.17
N TYR A 197 6.40 10.35 -6.10
CA TYR A 197 5.99 9.60 -4.93
C TYR A 197 4.56 9.13 -5.10
N TYR A 198 4.27 7.90 -4.68
CA TYR A 198 2.91 7.42 -4.61
C TYR A 198 2.68 6.58 -3.36
N ASN A 199 1.42 6.51 -2.96
CA ASN A 199 0.96 5.73 -1.84
C ASN A 199 0.23 4.49 -2.32
N VAL A 200 0.23 3.46 -1.48
CA VAL A 200 -0.47 2.21 -1.72
C VAL A 200 -1.37 1.91 -0.53
N TYR A 201 -2.64 1.66 -0.81
CA TYR A 201 -3.64 1.40 0.23
C TYR A 201 -4.42 0.13 -0.07
N ASP A 202 -4.60 -0.72 0.94
CA ASP A 202 -5.59 -1.79 0.87
C ASP A 202 -6.97 -1.18 1.17
N VAL A 203 -7.83 -1.20 0.17
CA VAL A 203 -9.16 -0.61 0.24
C VAL A 203 -10.26 -1.66 0.17
N THR A 204 -9.93 -2.92 0.37
CA THR A 204 -10.86 -4.05 0.26
C THR A 204 -12.15 -3.84 1.04
N ASN A 205 -12.02 -3.36 2.29
CA ASN A 205 -13.17 -3.20 3.18
C ASN A 205 -13.97 -1.91 2.93
N LEU A 206 -13.53 -1.06 2.02
CA LEU A 206 -14.23 0.19 1.68
C LEU A 206 -15.16 0.03 0.48
N LEU A 207 -15.05 -1.06 -0.28
CA LEU A 207 -15.88 -1.31 -1.44
C LEU A 207 -17.27 -1.82 -1.05
N SER A 208 -18.26 -1.31 -1.76
CA SER A 208 -19.63 -1.78 -1.71
C SER A 208 -19.90 -2.74 -2.86
N LYS A 209 -20.93 -3.59 -2.72
CA LYS A 209 -21.41 -4.40 -3.83
C LYS A 209 -22.03 -3.50 -4.90
N ASP A 210 -21.67 -3.75 -6.15
CA ASP A 210 -22.11 -3.08 -7.37
C ASP A 210 -21.54 -1.65 -7.52
N LYS A 211 -22.24 -0.63 -7.04
CA LYS A 211 -21.89 0.78 -7.29
C LYS A 211 -20.88 1.32 -6.27
N ASN A 212 -19.83 1.90 -6.79
CA ASN A 212 -18.78 2.50 -5.98
C ASN A 212 -18.33 3.84 -6.58
N THR A 213 -17.75 4.66 -5.74
CA THR A 213 -17.14 5.93 -6.17
C THR A 213 -15.76 6.06 -5.55
N ILE A 214 -14.78 6.39 -6.37
CA ILE A 214 -13.49 6.87 -5.91
C ILE A 214 -13.42 8.40 -6.09
N GLY A 215 -12.96 9.09 -5.09
CA GLY A 215 -12.78 10.54 -5.12
C GLY A 215 -11.43 10.94 -4.57
N VAL A 216 -10.85 11.98 -5.16
CA VAL A 216 -9.57 12.52 -4.73
C VAL A 216 -9.67 14.03 -4.65
N ALA A 217 -9.41 14.59 -3.47
CA ALA A 217 -9.29 16.00 -3.27
C ALA A 217 -7.84 16.43 -3.51
N LEU A 218 -7.61 17.24 -4.54
CA LEU A 218 -6.32 17.84 -4.82
C LEU A 218 -6.34 19.29 -4.35
N GLY A 219 -5.47 19.61 -3.41
CA GLY A 219 -5.29 20.97 -2.92
C GLY A 219 -3.97 21.56 -3.42
N ASN A 220 -3.84 22.87 -3.19
CA ASN A 220 -2.69 23.63 -3.67
C ASN A 220 -1.55 23.75 -2.69
N GLY A 221 -1.42 22.92 -1.73
CA GLY A 221 -0.43 23.00 -0.68
C GLY A 221 0.94 23.59 -1.06
N ARG A 222 1.84 23.57 -0.15
CA ARG A 222 3.21 24.13 -0.29
C ARG A 222 4.00 23.67 -1.51
N TYR A 223 3.50 22.68 -2.24
CA TYR A 223 4.15 22.17 -3.43
C TYR A 223 4.37 23.25 -4.50
N PHE A 224 3.44 24.19 -4.63
CA PHE A 224 3.57 25.31 -5.57
C PHE A 224 4.52 26.40 -5.08
N ALA A 225 4.68 26.56 -3.78
CA ALA A 225 5.56 27.57 -3.20
C ALA A 225 7.04 27.19 -3.26
N MET A 226 7.37 25.91 -3.40
CA MET A 226 8.74 25.40 -3.32
C MET A 226 9.40 25.12 -4.66
N ARG A 227 8.64 25.08 -5.75
CA ARG A 227 9.20 24.92 -7.09
C ARG A 227 9.15 26.23 -7.85
N ASP A 228 10.34 26.76 -8.10
CA ASP A 228 10.54 27.88 -8.99
C ASP A 228 9.74 27.73 -10.29
N ARG A 229 8.73 28.57 -10.44
CA ARG A 229 8.24 29.15 -11.70
C ARG A 229 7.71 28.23 -12.80
N GLN A 230 7.63 26.93 -12.62
CA GLN A 230 6.81 26.11 -13.50
C GLN A 230 5.46 25.88 -12.80
N GLU A 231 4.44 26.49 -13.33
CA GLU A 231 3.04 26.29 -12.91
C GLU A 231 2.64 24.84 -13.21
N THR A 232 3.08 23.90 -12.36
CA THR A 232 2.60 22.54 -12.42
C THR A 232 1.25 22.52 -11.74
N LEU A 233 0.20 22.47 -12.52
CA LEU A 233 -1.14 22.28 -12.01
C LEU A 233 -1.23 20.98 -11.22
N PRO A 234 -2.07 20.91 -10.17
CA PRO A 234 -2.31 19.66 -9.47
C PRO A 234 -2.67 18.54 -10.44
N SER A 235 -2.00 17.42 -10.31
CA SER A 235 -2.20 16.26 -11.18
C SER A 235 -2.35 15.00 -10.37
N LEU A 236 -3.12 14.07 -10.89
CA LEU A 236 -3.44 12.80 -10.26
C LEU A 236 -3.05 11.63 -11.17
N LEU A 237 -2.40 10.65 -10.58
CA LEU A 237 -2.22 9.32 -11.16
C LEU A 237 -2.81 8.30 -10.19
N ALA A 238 -3.84 7.58 -10.59
CA ALA A 238 -4.50 6.61 -9.72
C ALA A 238 -4.81 5.31 -10.47
N GLN A 239 -4.56 4.21 -9.80
CA GLN A 239 -4.88 2.87 -10.30
C GLN A 239 -5.42 2.03 -9.17
N LEU A 240 -6.67 1.63 -9.27
CA LEU A 240 -7.35 0.74 -8.34
C LEU A 240 -7.45 -0.64 -8.98
N GLU A 241 -6.79 -1.62 -8.38
CA GLU A 241 -6.81 -3.02 -8.83
C GLU A 241 -7.71 -3.82 -7.91
N ILE A 242 -8.75 -4.41 -8.48
CA ILE A 242 -9.73 -5.23 -7.77
C ILE A 242 -9.61 -6.67 -8.23
N GLU A 243 -9.29 -7.57 -7.31
CA GLU A 243 -9.29 -9.01 -7.52
C GLU A 243 -10.54 -9.61 -6.90
N TYR A 244 -11.28 -10.37 -7.69
CA TYR A 244 -12.49 -11.07 -7.23
C TYR A 244 -12.16 -12.48 -6.75
N THR A 245 -13.05 -13.05 -5.95
CA THR A 245 -12.87 -14.41 -5.40
C THR A 245 -12.82 -15.51 -6.47
N ASP A 246 -13.34 -15.24 -7.67
CA ASP A 246 -13.25 -16.15 -8.81
C ASP A 246 -11.93 -16.03 -9.59
N GLY A 247 -11.01 -15.17 -9.14
CA GLY A 247 -9.71 -14.94 -9.78
C GLY A 247 -9.74 -13.90 -10.91
N SER A 248 -10.92 -13.41 -11.30
CA SER A 248 -11.01 -12.31 -12.27
C SER A 248 -10.63 -10.96 -11.64
N GLN A 249 -10.36 -9.99 -12.48
CA GLN A 249 -9.88 -8.67 -12.06
C GLN A 249 -10.62 -7.55 -12.77
N THR A 250 -10.73 -6.43 -12.08
CA THR A 250 -11.12 -5.13 -12.65
C THR A 250 -10.07 -4.10 -12.28
N VAL A 251 -9.68 -3.27 -13.22
CA VAL A 251 -8.74 -2.18 -13.00
C VAL A 251 -9.41 -0.86 -13.34
N ILE A 252 -9.44 0.04 -12.38
CA ILE A 252 -9.95 1.41 -12.53
C ILE A 252 -8.74 2.33 -12.55
N VAL A 253 -8.62 3.12 -13.60
CA VAL A 253 -7.47 4.00 -13.79
C VAL A 253 -7.90 5.45 -13.93
N SER A 254 -7.02 6.36 -13.52
CA SER A 254 -7.19 7.77 -13.84
C SER A 254 -7.05 7.97 -15.34
N ASP A 255 -8.05 8.59 -15.93
CA ASP A 255 -8.13 8.95 -17.33
C ASP A 255 -9.12 10.10 -17.53
N THR A 256 -9.38 10.47 -18.78
CA THR A 256 -10.28 11.57 -19.11
C THR A 256 -11.75 11.30 -18.81
N SER A 257 -12.13 10.09 -18.42
CA SER A 257 -13.49 9.76 -17.99
C SER A 257 -13.82 10.24 -16.58
N TRP A 258 -12.83 10.61 -15.80
CA TRP A 258 -13.05 11.19 -14.49
C TRP A 258 -13.70 12.56 -14.60
N LYS A 259 -14.43 12.94 -13.57
CA LYS A 259 -15.09 14.24 -13.49
C LYS A 259 -14.40 15.10 -12.43
N VAL A 260 -14.29 16.39 -12.71
CA VAL A 260 -13.82 17.37 -11.76
C VAL A 260 -14.99 18.15 -11.21
N THR A 261 -14.96 18.44 -9.91
CA THR A 261 -15.95 19.27 -9.24
C THR A 261 -15.28 20.16 -8.21
N SER A 262 -15.83 21.35 -7.99
CA SER A 262 -15.41 22.24 -6.91
C SER A 262 -16.02 21.84 -5.55
N LYS A 263 -16.99 20.94 -5.56
CA LYS A 263 -17.66 20.45 -4.35
C LYS A 263 -16.87 19.29 -3.75
N GLY A 264 -16.55 19.38 -2.47
CA GLY A 264 -15.80 18.36 -1.75
C GLY A 264 -16.58 17.08 -1.50
N PRO A 265 -15.90 16.05 -0.94
CA PRO A 265 -16.47 14.71 -0.78
C PRO A 265 -17.70 14.65 0.12
N ILE A 266 -17.81 15.54 1.10
CA ILE A 266 -18.94 15.60 2.04
C ILE A 266 -20.26 15.91 1.33
N ILE A 267 -20.20 16.73 0.28
CA ILE A 267 -21.39 17.15 -0.48
C ILE A 267 -21.78 16.05 -1.49
N ALA A 268 -20.80 15.34 -2.05
CA ALA A 268 -21.05 14.25 -2.99
C ALA A 268 -21.78 13.05 -2.36
N ASN A 269 -21.71 12.89 -1.05
CA ASN A 269 -22.37 11.81 -0.32
C ASN A 269 -23.85 12.08 0.03
N ASN A 270 -24.29 13.31 -0.07
CA ASN A 270 -25.66 13.71 0.30
C ASN A 270 -26.59 13.82 -0.90
N GLU A 271 -26.13 13.46 -2.08
CA GLU A 271 -26.92 13.48 -3.32
C GLU A 271 -27.43 12.08 -3.71
N PHE A 272 -27.87 11.28 -2.72
CA PHE A 272 -28.59 10.02 -2.96
C PHE A 272 -30.08 10.21 -2.66
#